data_72cfe382021a3f6f82f1cdb4442f8599
#
_entry.id   72cfe382021a3f6f82f1cdb4442f8599
#
_cell.length_a   1.000
_cell.length_b   1.000
_cell.length_c   1.000
_cell.angle_alpha   90.00
_cell.angle_beta   90.00
_cell.angle_gamma   90.00
#
_symmetry.space_group_name_H-M   'P 1'
#
loop_
_entity.id
_entity.type
_entity.pdbx_description
1 polymer ?
#
loop_
_entity_poly.entity_id
_entity_poly.type
_entity_poly.pdbx_seq_one_letter_code
_entity_poly.pdbx_strand_id
1 'polypeptide(L)'
;SYGATDLTGKNDLKLVDILDKFINYTRNCNLHYTRNDIYNFYTCTCASQLVILAGMSGTGKTRLPLKYAEFFGMSENNKNLLFIPISPSYTEPSDILGYLNPNTNVYVSSETRMVEFLIHAQENPEQMHMVIFDEMNLSQIELWFAPFMSLLERDSNDRILYLYGEKQHCINDSVFPRQIKIGKNII
;
A
#
# COMPACT_ATOMS: atom_id res chain seq x y z
N SER A 1 4.76 6.07 -41.77
CA SER A 1 5.67 6.09 -40.63
C SER A 1 5.88 7.51 -40.09
N TYR A 2 4.85 8.11 -39.52
CA TYR A 2 4.96 9.35 -38.72
C TYR A 2 3.86 9.29 -37.67
N GLY A 3 4.21 9.23 -36.36
CA GLY A 3 3.19 9.37 -35.35
C GLY A 3 3.47 8.84 -33.94
N ALA A 4 4.60 8.21 -33.66
CA ALA A 4 4.88 7.65 -32.33
C ALA A 4 5.71 8.56 -31.42
N THR A 5 6.34 9.61 -31.92
CA THR A 5 7.28 10.46 -31.19
C THR A 5 6.66 11.68 -30.50
N ASP A 6 5.40 12.03 -30.80
CA ASP A 6 4.80 13.28 -30.29
C ASP A 6 3.91 13.10 -29.06
N LEU A 7 3.57 11.86 -28.68
CA LEU A 7 2.71 11.59 -27.52
C LEU A 7 3.51 11.38 -26.22
N THR A 8 4.75 10.91 -26.29
CA THR A 8 5.62 10.70 -25.12
C THR A 8 6.07 12.03 -24.54
N GLY A 9 6.55 12.97 -25.35
CA GLY A 9 7.05 14.27 -24.86
C GLY A 9 5.98 15.14 -24.16
N LYS A 10 4.70 15.09 -24.60
CA LYS A 10 3.62 15.84 -23.93
C LYS A 10 3.23 15.23 -22.59
N ASN A 11 3.30 13.91 -22.45
CA ASN A 11 3.02 13.24 -21.18
C ASN A 11 4.15 13.46 -20.18
N ASP A 12 5.41 13.45 -20.63
CA ASP A 12 6.56 13.72 -19.79
C ASP A 12 6.57 15.16 -19.24
N LEU A 13 6.20 16.15 -20.06
CA LEU A 13 6.08 17.55 -19.62
C LEU A 13 4.96 17.72 -18.57
N LYS A 14 3.83 17.02 -18.73
CA LYS A 14 2.75 17.04 -17.73
C LYS A 14 3.18 16.39 -16.41
N LEU A 15 3.93 15.31 -16.48
CA LEU A 15 4.45 14.64 -15.30
C LEU A 15 5.42 15.52 -14.52
N VAL A 16 6.36 16.16 -15.21
CA VAL A 16 7.30 17.11 -14.61
C VAL A 16 6.55 18.23 -13.88
N ASP A 17 5.53 18.82 -14.52
CA ASP A 17 4.70 19.87 -13.91
C ASP A 17 3.99 19.37 -12.64
N ILE A 18 3.45 18.15 -12.63
CA ILE A 18 2.80 17.56 -11.46
C ILE A 18 3.79 17.35 -10.33
N LEU A 19 4.99 16.82 -10.62
CA LEU A 19 6.01 16.59 -9.61
C LEU A 19 6.57 17.91 -9.06
N ASP A 20 6.73 18.92 -9.89
CA ASP A 20 7.14 20.26 -9.43
C ASP A 20 6.06 20.91 -8.55
N LYS A 21 4.78 20.71 -8.84
CA LYS A 21 3.67 21.10 -7.94
C LYS A 21 3.73 20.35 -6.62
N PHE A 22 4.04 19.05 -6.63
CA PHE A 22 4.20 18.28 -5.41
C PHE A 22 5.39 18.76 -4.58
N ILE A 23 6.54 19.10 -5.18
CA ILE A 23 7.67 19.73 -4.50
C ILE A 23 7.26 21.03 -3.80
N ASN A 24 6.51 21.90 -4.48
CA ASN A 24 6.02 23.13 -3.90
C ASN A 24 5.02 22.88 -2.77
N TYR A 25 4.16 21.88 -2.92
CA TYR A 25 3.21 21.45 -1.87
C TYR A 25 3.97 21.00 -0.61
N THR A 26 5.01 20.16 -0.74
CA THR A 26 5.80 19.71 0.42
C THR A 26 6.49 20.86 1.12
N ARG A 27 7.02 21.84 0.36
CA ARG A 27 7.63 23.06 0.93
C ARG A 27 6.64 23.89 1.72
N ASN A 28 5.41 24.03 1.25
CA ASN A 28 4.34 24.72 1.98
C ASN A 28 3.95 23.99 3.27
N CYS A 29 4.22 22.69 3.36
CA CYS A 29 4.08 21.89 4.57
C CYS A 29 5.33 21.91 5.48
N ASN A 30 6.29 22.80 5.25
CA ASN A 30 7.59 22.87 5.94
C ASN A 30 8.42 21.58 5.81
N LEU A 31 8.32 20.90 4.66
CA LEU A 31 9.09 19.71 4.34
C LEU A 31 10.00 20.01 3.14
N HIS A 32 11.31 19.82 3.33
CA HIS A 32 12.31 20.17 2.33
C HIS A 32 12.94 18.88 1.77
N TYR A 33 12.32 18.35 0.72
CA TYR A 33 12.90 17.27 -0.07
C TYR A 33 13.62 17.84 -1.29
N THR A 34 14.69 17.18 -1.71
CA THR A 34 15.33 17.53 -2.98
C THR A 34 14.46 17.08 -4.15
N ARG A 35 14.69 17.65 -5.34
CA ARG A 35 14.02 17.19 -6.55
C ARG A 35 14.27 15.70 -6.80
N ASN A 36 15.51 15.25 -6.56
CA ASN A 36 15.87 13.84 -6.72
C ASN A 36 15.11 12.92 -5.75
N ASP A 37 14.89 13.33 -4.51
CA ASP A 37 14.11 12.52 -3.55
C ASP A 37 12.69 12.30 -4.04
N ILE A 38 12.03 13.36 -4.52
CA ILE A 38 10.65 13.30 -5.03
C ILE A 38 10.57 12.46 -6.31
N TYR A 39 11.49 12.68 -7.26
CA TYR A 39 11.51 11.94 -8.52
C TYR A 39 11.82 10.45 -8.29
N ASN A 40 12.79 10.14 -7.43
CA ASN A 40 13.10 8.76 -7.07
C ASN A 40 11.92 8.08 -6.38
N PHE A 41 11.28 8.75 -5.42
CA PHE A 41 10.11 8.20 -4.75
C PHE A 41 8.98 7.87 -5.73
N TYR A 42 8.63 8.83 -6.59
CA TYR A 42 7.63 8.64 -7.63
C TYR A 42 7.99 7.48 -8.57
N THR A 43 9.22 7.44 -9.06
CA THR A 43 9.68 6.36 -9.94
C THR A 43 9.57 4.99 -9.26
N CYS A 44 9.94 4.90 -7.98
CA CYS A 44 9.81 3.65 -7.22
C CYS A 44 8.35 3.23 -7.07
N THR A 45 7.43 4.16 -6.79
CA THR A 45 5.99 3.85 -6.67
C THR A 45 5.37 3.43 -8.00
N CYS A 46 5.90 3.88 -9.13
CA CYS A 46 5.48 3.43 -10.46
C CYS A 46 6.08 2.07 -10.85
N ALA A 47 7.31 1.78 -10.39
CA ALA A 47 8.05 0.58 -10.77
C ALA A 47 7.71 -0.63 -9.89
N SER A 48 7.30 -0.41 -8.64
CA SER A 48 7.06 -1.48 -7.66
C SER A 48 5.89 -1.15 -6.76
N GLN A 49 5.15 -2.19 -6.35
CA GLN A 49 4.09 -2.07 -5.35
C GLN A 49 4.63 -2.04 -3.90
N LEU A 50 5.90 -2.38 -3.71
CA LEU A 50 6.59 -2.27 -2.43
C LEU A 50 7.76 -1.29 -2.55
N VAL A 51 7.70 -0.21 -1.78
CA VAL A 51 8.76 0.80 -1.69
C VAL A 51 9.26 0.88 -0.26
N ILE A 52 10.57 0.70 -0.06
CA ILE A 52 11.21 0.77 1.25
C ILE A 52 11.94 2.10 1.38
N LEU A 53 11.51 2.92 2.35
CA LEU A 53 12.16 4.19 2.69
C LEU A 53 13.14 3.98 3.85
N ALA A 54 14.43 3.91 3.53
CA ALA A 54 15.50 3.82 4.51
C ALA A 54 16.13 5.19 4.79
N GLY A 55 16.62 5.38 5.99
CA GLY A 55 17.34 6.60 6.39
C GLY A 55 17.26 6.89 7.88
N MET A 56 17.97 7.91 8.34
CA MET A 56 18.02 8.31 9.75
C MET A 56 16.65 8.79 10.25
N SER A 57 16.42 8.69 11.55
CA SER A 57 15.21 9.24 12.20
C SER A 57 15.16 10.77 11.99
N GLY A 58 13.94 11.30 11.84
CA GLY A 58 13.73 12.74 11.66
C GLY A 58 13.94 13.27 10.24
N THR A 59 14.33 12.45 9.26
CA THR A 59 14.55 12.89 7.87
C THR A 59 13.25 13.01 7.03
N GLY A 60 12.09 12.82 7.63
CA GLY A 60 10.80 12.96 6.95
C GLY A 60 10.31 11.73 6.18
N LYS A 61 10.92 10.54 6.41
CA LYS A 61 10.53 9.29 5.73
C LYS A 61 9.04 8.99 5.79
N THR A 62 8.45 9.04 6.97
CA THR A 62 7.02 8.79 7.18
C THR A 62 6.15 9.89 6.56
N ARG A 63 6.65 11.13 6.57
CA ARG A 63 5.89 12.28 6.05
C ARG A 63 5.83 12.34 4.54
N LEU A 64 6.85 11.85 3.84
CA LEU A 64 6.86 11.86 2.38
C LEU A 64 5.71 11.04 1.77
N PRO A 65 5.51 9.75 2.10
CA PRO A 65 4.41 8.98 1.54
C PRO A 65 3.03 9.50 2.00
N LEU A 66 2.91 10.01 3.24
CA LEU A 66 1.66 10.63 3.70
C LEU A 66 1.30 11.87 2.88
N LYS A 67 2.27 12.75 2.61
CA LYS A 67 2.03 13.95 1.80
C LYS A 67 1.84 13.63 0.32
N TYR A 68 2.45 12.57 -0.17
CA TYR A 68 2.19 12.05 -1.50
C TYR A 68 0.74 11.53 -1.62
N ALA A 69 0.29 10.71 -0.68
CA ALA A 69 -1.08 10.23 -0.64
C ALA A 69 -2.08 11.39 -0.62
N GLU A 70 -1.88 12.36 0.29
CA GLU A 70 -2.73 13.54 0.42
C GLU A 70 -2.78 14.37 -0.86
N PHE A 71 -1.63 14.63 -1.50
CA PHE A 71 -1.53 15.38 -2.75
C PHE A 71 -2.28 14.72 -3.90
N PHE A 72 -2.24 13.39 -3.98
CA PHE A 72 -2.97 12.62 -4.99
C PHE A 72 -4.39 12.23 -4.57
N GLY A 73 -4.94 12.82 -3.50
CA GLY A 73 -6.32 12.64 -3.07
C GLY A 73 -6.63 11.33 -2.34
N MET A 74 -5.59 10.62 -1.89
CA MET A 74 -5.76 9.45 -1.04
C MET A 74 -5.95 9.88 0.43
N SER A 75 -6.88 9.25 1.13
CA SER A 75 -7.17 9.54 2.54
C SER A 75 -7.82 8.32 3.23
N GLU A 76 -7.75 8.28 4.55
CA GLU A 76 -8.45 7.28 5.35
C GLU A 76 -9.97 7.38 5.18
N ASN A 77 -10.51 8.60 5.06
CA ASN A 77 -11.94 8.81 4.82
C ASN A 77 -12.42 8.21 3.49
N ASN A 78 -11.59 8.25 2.46
CA ASN A 78 -11.87 7.63 1.16
C ASN A 78 -11.54 6.13 1.15
N LYS A 79 -11.06 5.58 2.27
CA LYS A 79 -10.64 4.17 2.44
C LYS A 79 -9.54 3.72 1.46
N ASN A 80 -8.82 4.66 0.87
CA ASN A 80 -7.73 4.39 -0.08
C ASN A 80 -6.33 4.77 0.44
N LEU A 81 -6.25 5.15 1.72
CA LEU A 81 -5.02 5.28 2.49
C LEU A 81 -5.16 4.49 3.79
N LEU A 82 -4.17 3.67 4.09
CA LEU A 82 -4.08 2.94 5.35
C LEU A 82 -2.71 3.18 5.96
N PHE A 83 -2.69 3.71 7.20
CA PHE A 83 -1.47 3.91 7.97
C PHE A 83 -1.41 2.90 9.13
N ILE A 84 -0.37 2.08 9.16
CA ILE A 84 -0.18 1.04 10.17
C ILE A 84 1.13 1.28 10.91
N PRO A 85 1.09 1.81 12.14
CA PRO A 85 2.26 1.82 13.01
C PRO A 85 2.55 0.38 13.46
N ILE A 86 3.77 -0.09 13.19
CA ILE A 86 4.15 -1.46 13.55
C ILE A 86 4.44 -1.56 15.03
N SER A 87 3.82 -2.54 15.68
CA SER A 87 4.08 -2.87 17.08
C SER A 87 5.21 -3.90 17.20
N PRO A 88 6.08 -3.77 18.23
CA PRO A 88 7.04 -4.82 18.56
C PRO A 88 6.42 -6.18 18.87
N SER A 89 5.11 -6.21 19.20
CA SER A 89 4.36 -7.43 19.50
C SER A 89 3.90 -8.19 18.25
N TYR A 90 4.05 -7.63 17.05
CA TYR A 90 3.65 -8.33 15.83
C TYR A 90 4.63 -9.45 15.49
N THR A 91 4.15 -10.69 15.53
CA THR A 91 4.93 -11.91 15.39
C THR A 91 4.38 -12.89 14.39
N GLU A 92 3.14 -12.68 13.92
CA GLU A 92 2.50 -13.58 12.96
C GLU A 92 1.57 -12.81 12.00
N PRO A 93 1.22 -13.39 10.84
CA PRO A 93 0.33 -12.74 9.86
C PRO A 93 -1.03 -12.35 10.41
N SER A 94 -1.54 -13.05 11.41
CA SER A 94 -2.81 -12.75 12.05
C SER A 94 -2.82 -11.41 12.80
N ASP A 95 -1.65 -10.92 13.23
CA ASP A 95 -1.53 -9.59 13.86
C ASP A 95 -1.91 -8.45 12.89
N ILE A 96 -1.69 -8.67 11.59
CA ILE A 96 -2.01 -7.71 10.53
C ILE A 96 -3.34 -8.04 9.84
N LEU A 97 -3.60 -9.32 9.58
CA LEU A 97 -4.76 -9.75 8.79
C LEU A 97 -5.96 -10.11 9.66
N GLY A 98 -5.73 -10.64 10.86
CA GLY A 98 -6.76 -11.33 11.62
C GLY A 98 -6.77 -12.84 11.33
N TYR A 99 -7.77 -13.53 11.81
CA TYR A 99 -7.84 -14.99 11.73
C TYR A 99 -9.29 -15.51 11.76
N LEU A 100 -9.49 -16.71 11.23
CA LEU A 100 -10.75 -17.44 11.39
C LEU A 100 -10.76 -18.15 12.76
N ASN A 101 -11.68 -17.77 13.64
CA ASN A 101 -11.82 -18.40 14.95
C ASN A 101 -12.39 -19.82 14.79
N PRO A 102 -11.65 -20.88 15.17
CA PRO A 102 -12.06 -22.27 14.94
C PRO A 102 -13.26 -22.70 15.79
N ASN A 103 -13.53 -22.01 16.90
CA ASN A 103 -14.64 -22.36 17.79
C ASN A 103 -15.96 -21.73 17.33
N THR A 104 -15.92 -20.56 16.73
CA THR A 104 -17.12 -19.81 16.31
C THR A 104 -17.32 -19.81 14.80
N ASN A 105 -16.33 -20.22 14.03
CA ASN A 105 -16.30 -20.10 12.56
C ASN A 105 -16.53 -18.67 12.05
N VAL A 106 -16.18 -17.67 12.85
CA VAL A 106 -16.25 -16.26 12.49
C VAL A 106 -14.84 -15.76 12.19
N TYR A 107 -14.66 -15.09 11.06
CA TYR A 107 -13.41 -14.37 10.79
C TYR A 107 -13.35 -13.10 11.64
N VAL A 108 -12.27 -12.97 12.39
CA VAL A 108 -11.98 -11.81 13.24
C VAL A 108 -10.87 -11.00 12.59
N SER A 109 -11.21 -9.84 12.05
CA SER A 109 -10.23 -8.93 11.46
C SER A 109 -9.32 -8.33 12.53
N SER A 110 -8.08 -8.04 12.13
CA SER A 110 -7.14 -7.31 12.97
C SER A 110 -7.57 -5.85 13.13
N GLU A 111 -7.13 -5.23 14.25
CA GLU A 111 -7.32 -3.79 14.50
C GLU A 111 -6.64 -2.90 13.45
N THR A 112 -5.68 -3.43 12.70
CA THR A 112 -5.03 -2.73 11.59
C THR A 112 -5.96 -2.40 10.44
N ARG A 113 -7.10 -3.11 10.29
CA ARG A 113 -8.05 -3.00 9.20
C ARG A 113 -7.45 -3.30 7.81
N MET A 114 -6.37 -4.06 7.77
CA MET A 114 -5.70 -4.39 6.50
C MET A 114 -6.61 -5.17 5.56
N VAL A 115 -7.39 -6.11 6.08
CA VAL A 115 -8.28 -6.93 5.25
C VAL A 115 -9.41 -6.11 4.64
N GLU A 116 -10.05 -5.24 5.41
CA GLU A 116 -11.09 -4.33 4.92
C GLU A 116 -10.55 -3.38 3.85
N PHE A 117 -9.34 -2.89 4.04
CA PHE A 117 -8.66 -2.05 3.05
C PHE A 117 -8.39 -2.82 1.74
N LEU A 118 -7.90 -4.06 1.81
CA LEU A 118 -7.64 -4.90 0.64
C LEU A 118 -8.92 -5.27 -0.10
N ILE A 119 -10.02 -5.55 0.61
CA ILE A 119 -11.33 -5.78 0.02
C ILE A 119 -11.80 -4.52 -0.72
N HIS A 120 -11.71 -3.35 -0.09
CA HIS A 120 -12.07 -2.09 -0.72
C HIS A 120 -11.23 -1.82 -1.99
N ALA A 121 -9.94 -2.11 -1.95
CA ALA A 121 -9.06 -1.95 -3.11
C ALA A 121 -9.42 -2.90 -4.26
N GLN A 122 -9.82 -4.14 -3.95
CA GLN A 122 -10.29 -5.11 -4.94
C GLN A 122 -11.61 -4.66 -5.60
N GLU A 123 -12.52 -4.07 -4.82
CA GLU A 123 -13.81 -3.56 -5.30
C GLU A 123 -13.68 -2.27 -6.11
N ASN A 124 -12.57 -1.54 -5.95
CA ASN A 124 -12.31 -0.26 -6.63
C ASN A 124 -10.98 -0.30 -7.41
N PRO A 125 -10.86 -1.14 -8.46
CA PRO A 125 -9.59 -1.39 -9.15
C PRO A 125 -9.04 -0.17 -9.91
N GLU A 126 -9.90 0.79 -10.26
CA GLU A 126 -9.50 2.04 -10.95
C GLU A 126 -9.01 3.13 -9.98
N GLN A 127 -9.17 2.91 -8.68
CA GLN A 127 -8.71 3.84 -7.65
C GLN A 127 -7.36 3.39 -7.10
N MET A 128 -6.42 4.32 -6.99
CA MET A 128 -5.16 4.05 -6.31
C MET A 128 -5.34 3.97 -4.79
N HIS A 129 -4.68 3.00 -4.20
CA HIS A 129 -4.66 2.73 -2.77
C HIS A 129 -3.22 2.70 -2.26
N MET A 130 -2.98 3.17 -1.06
CA MET A 130 -1.67 3.17 -0.45
C MET A 130 -1.73 2.64 0.98
N VAL A 131 -0.85 1.68 1.30
CA VAL A 131 -0.58 1.24 2.67
C VAL A 131 0.77 1.77 3.10
N ILE A 132 0.83 2.39 4.26
CA ILE A 132 2.07 2.87 4.87
C ILE A 132 2.31 2.09 6.15
N PHE A 133 3.34 1.26 6.16
CA PHE A 133 3.85 0.62 7.37
C PHE A 133 4.93 1.52 7.98
N ASP A 134 4.70 2.01 9.18
CA ASP A 134 5.65 2.87 9.87
C ASP A 134 6.43 2.09 10.92
N GLU A 135 7.71 2.43 11.09
CA GLU A 135 8.63 1.81 12.04
C GLU A 135 8.74 0.27 11.89
N MET A 136 8.81 -0.23 10.66
CA MET A 136 8.85 -1.67 10.36
C MET A 136 9.99 -2.42 11.05
N ASN A 137 11.06 -1.73 11.46
CA ASN A 137 12.20 -2.27 12.19
C ASN A 137 11.91 -2.62 13.66
N LEU A 138 10.75 -2.26 14.20
CA LEU A 138 10.37 -2.57 15.58
C LEU A 138 10.02 -4.03 15.80
N SER A 139 9.67 -4.76 14.76
CA SER A 139 9.31 -6.19 14.81
C SER A 139 10.11 -7.00 13.78
N GLN A 140 10.02 -8.32 13.89
CA GLN A 140 10.61 -9.23 12.89
C GLN A 140 9.69 -9.31 11.68
N ILE A 141 9.91 -8.43 10.70
CA ILE A 141 9.06 -8.25 9.52
C ILE A 141 8.84 -9.55 8.74
N GLU A 142 9.84 -10.42 8.68
CA GLU A 142 9.78 -11.70 7.99
C GLU A 142 8.71 -12.65 8.56
N LEU A 143 8.30 -12.46 9.82
CA LEU A 143 7.30 -13.31 10.46
C LEU A 143 5.87 -12.96 10.03
N TRP A 144 5.52 -11.68 10.05
CA TRP A 144 4.14 -11.24 9.78
C TRP A 144 3.92 -10.76 8.34
N PHE A 145 4.98 -10.33 7.64
CA PHE A 145 4.89 -9.84 6.25
C PHE A 145 5.14 -10.93 5.19
N ALA A 146 5.56 -12.13 5.59
CA ALA A 146 5.86 -13.24 4.67
C ALA A 146 4.75 -13.54 3.63
N PRO A 147 3.45 -13.53 3.97
CA PRO A 147 2.39 -13.75 2.98
C PRO A 147 2.40 -12.71 1.86
N PHE A 148 2.68 -11.44 2.19
CA PHE A 148 2.74 -10.36 1.21
C PHE A 148 3.98 -10.45 0.33
N MET A 149 5.15 -10.79 0.90
CA MET A 149 6.39 -10.99 0.13
C MET A 149 6.16 -12.02 -0.98
N SER A 150 5.63 -13.19 -0.63
CA SER A 150 5.35 -14.26 -1.59
C SER A 150 4.31 -13.87 -2.66
N LEU A 151 3.36 -12.99 -2.31
CA LEU A 151 2.36 -12.51 -3.26
C LEU A 151 2.94 -11.47 -4.23
N LEU A 152 3.76 -10.56 -3.74
CA LEU A 152 4.34 -9.49 -4.55
C LEU A 152 5.34 -9.98 -5.59
N GLU A 153 5.94 -11.17 -5.38
CA GLU A 153 6.81 -11.85 -6.35
C GLU A 153 6.06 -12.46 -7.54
N ARG A 154 4.73 -12.64 -7.42
CA ARG A 154 3.91 -13.24 -8.48
C ARG A 154 3.45 -12.21 -9.49
N ASP A 155 3.04 -12.68 -10.67
CA ASP A 155 2.33 -11.85 -11.63
C ASP A 155 1.03 -11.32 -11.02
N SER A 156 0.67 -10.08 -11.35
CA SER A 156 -0.48 -9.38 -10.73
C SER A 156 -1.83 -10.11 -10.88
N ASN A 157 -1.95 -10.98 -11.89
CA ASN A 157 -3.17 -11.77 -12.08
C ASN A 157 -3.28 -12.95 -11.10
N ASP A 158 -2.15 -13.40 -10.55
CA ASP A 158 -2.03 -14.58 -9.68
C ASP A 158 -1.85 -14.23 -8.20
N ARG A 159 -1.96 -12.94 -7.85
CA ARG A 159 -1.83 -12.44 -6.49
C ARG A 159 -3.13 -12.60 -5.72
N ILE A 160 -3.33 -13.80 -5.17
CA ILE A 160 -4.50 -14.11 -4.35
C ILE A 160 -4.05 -14.33 -2.91
N LEU A 161 -4.53 -13.49 -2.01
CA LEU A 161 -4.38 -13.65 -0.57
C LEU A 161 -5.51 -14.55 -0.05
N TYR A 162 -5.15 -15.59 0.66
CA TYR A 162 -6.12 -16.49 1.31
C TYR A 162 -6.20 -16.14 2.79
N LEU A 163 -7.39 -15.79 3.27
CA LEU A 163 -7.63 -15.47 4.67
C LEU A 163 -7.80 -16.72 5.55
N TYR A 164 -8.28 -17.80 4.97
CA TYR A 164 -8.49 -19.09 5.65
C TYR A 164 -8.48 -20.24 4.65
N GLY A 165 -8.36 -21.48 5.19
CA GLY A 165 -8.22 -22.68 4.38
C GLY A 165 -9.49 -23.05 3.59
N GLU A 166 -9.31 -23.81 2.50
CA GLU A 166 -10.40 -24.19 1.58
C GLU A 166 -11.53 -25.00 2.23
N LYS A 167 -11.17 -25.84 3.18
CA LYS A 167 -12.13 -26.72 3.89
C LYS A 167 -12.73 -26.08 5.14
N GLN A 168 -12.34 -24.85 5.47
CA GLN A 168 -12.86 -24.16 6.63
C GLN A 168 -14.15 -23.43 6.27
N HIS A 169 -15.15 -23.58 7.14
CA HIS A 169 -16.39 -22.83 7.03
C HIS A 169 -16.26 -21.51 7.74
N CYS A 170 -16.69 -20.42 7.09
CA CYS A 170 -16.71 -19.08 7.65
C CYS A 170 -18.13 -18.52 7.61
N ILE A 171 -18.68 -18.11 8.75
CA ILE A 171 -20.06 -17.63 8.87
C ILE A 171 -20.22 -16.24 8.25
N ASN A 172 -19.20 -15.42 8.35
CA ASN A 172 -19.19 -14.04 7.82
C ASN A 172 -18.38 -13.89 6.53
N ASP A 173 -18.38 -14.94 5.67
CA ASP A 173 -17.66 -14.96 4.39
C ASP A 173 -18.13 -13.90 3.39
N SER A 174 -19.37 -13.43 3.51
CA SER A 174 -19.91 -12.33 2.71
C SER A 174 -19.23 -10.98 3.02
N VAL A 175 -18.65 -10.82 4.21
CA VAL A 175 -17.91 -9.62 4.64
C VAL A 175 -16.42 -9.86 4.48
N PHE A 176 -15.95 -11.05 4.84
CA PHE A 176 -14.54 -11.45 4.77
C PHE A 176 -14.40 -12.68 3.86
N PRO A 177 -14.29 -12.47 2.54
CA PRO A 177 -14.22 -13.57 1.59
C PRO A 177 -12.94 -14.37 1.79
N ARG A 178 -12.98 -15.66 1.50
CA ARG A 178 -11.82 -16.54 1.62
C ARG A 178 -10.61 -16.03 0.82
N GLN A 179 -10.85 -15.38 -0.31
CA GLN A 179 -9.85 -14.96 -1.28
C GLN A 179 -9.97 -13.47 -1.55
N ILE A 180 -8.85 -12.77 -1.51
CA ILE A 180 -8.74 -11.36 -1.92
C ILE A 180 -7.68 -11.27 -3.00
N LYS A 181 -8.03 -10.68 -4.15
CA LYS A 181 -7.10 -10.41 -5.23
C LYS A 181 -6.35 -9.10 -4.95
N ILE A 182 -5.03 -9.16 -4.91
CA ILE A 182 -4.17 -7.98 -4.74
C ILE A 182 -3.90 -7.36 -6.12
N GLY A 183 -4.59 -6.28 -6.41
CA GLY A 183 -4.50 -5.56 -7.68
C GLY A 183 -3.23 -4.73 -7.83
N LYS A 184 -3.02 -4.18 -9.04
CA LYS A 184 -1.93 -3.23 -9.32
C LYS A 184 -2.19 -1.83 -8.75
N ASN A 185 -3.39 -1.59 -8.30
CA ASN A 185 -3.84 -0.32 -7.74
C ASN A 185 -3.47 -0.13 -6.27
N ILE A 186 -2.63 -0.99 -5.69
CA ILE A 186 -2.13 -0.91 -4.32
C ILE A 186 -0.62 -0.68 -4.34
N ILE A 187 -0.15 0.31 -3.58
CA ILE A 187 1.26 0.63 -3.34
C ILE A 187 1.54 0.47 -1.85
#